data_e870288df3fda2b44ae34f4f1f72aaad
#
_entry.id   e870288df3fda2b44ae34f4f1f72aaad
#
_cell.length_a   1.000
_cell.length_b   1.000
_cell.length_c   1.000
_cell.angle_alpha   90.00
_cell.angle_beta   90.00
_cell.angle_gamma   90.00
#
_symmetry.space_group_name_H-M   'P 1'
#
loop_
_entity.id
_entity.type
_entity.pdbx_description
1 polymer ?
#
loop_
_entity_poly.entity_id
_entity_poly.type
_entity_poly.pdbx_seq_one_letter_code
_entity_poly.pdbx_strand_id
1 'polypeptide(L)'
;MLKRIATYIGFALLWAALVVVVVCAERLTTKNNKEQLITATHINIEGGGNSPMVDVESISWWLKEHNVHPEGTTLEKLDIASIESAVKSHNAVASANVSATYDGSVKIDIELREPIARLRIAGYDMYITKDGYLLPARGVIPAHVPVITGDYTPLFRSDYMGYAESLTQDSIATLDANILRMEEEKLPYYKQIIDNNKALRVVRRSSPKKNLFQSKEEYNILVTAYKERYSVAVESHSQKEREIRSAIEVLERRQEEARQIIDGITAQDGDFKALMELINTIQHDTFWSAEVVQIVATGGGKTPLQLAIIPRSGHFTVDLGTTESLTTKLNTLRRFYDKGLKNVGWERYRSISIRYKGQVVCR
;
A
#
# COMPACT_ATOMS: atom_id res chain seq x y z
N MET A 1 30.74 -52.82 -56.12
CA MET A 1 30.18 -51.50 -55.85
C MET A 1 28.67 -51.56 -55.59
N LEU A 2 27.84 -52.21 -56.37
CA LEU A 2 26.36 -52.30 -56.21
C LEU A 2 25.92 -52.83 -54.86
N LYS A 3 26.55 -53.88 -54.29
CA LYS A 3 26.13 -54.39 -52.94
C LYS A 3 26.31 -53.39 -51.79
N ARG A 4 27.34 -52.53 -51.83
CA ARG A 4 27.54 -51.49 -50.82
C ARG A 4 26.56 -50.35 -50.94
N ILE A 5 26.13 -49.98 -52.16
CA ILE A 5 25.15 -48.96 -52.42
C ILE A 5 23.75 -49.44 -51.93
N ALA A 6 23.41 -50.70 -52.20
CA ALA A 6 22.14 -51.29 -51.72
C ALA A 6 22.05 -51.32 -50.16
N THR A 7 23.21 -51.59 -49.47
CA THR A 7 23.24 -51.54 -48.00
C THR A 7 23.05 -50.12 -47.45
N TYR A 8 23.64 -49.10 -48.06
CA TYR A 8 23.44 -47.71 -47.65
C TYR A 8 21.98 -47.24 -47.91
N ILE A 9 21.40 -47.63 -49.03
CA ILE A 9 19.98 -47.32 -49.34
C ILE A 9 19.06 -48.02 -48.31
N GLY A 10 19.31 -49.28 -47.98
CA GLY A 10 18.57 -49.99 -46.96
C GLY A 10 18.68 -49.36 -45.57
N PHE A 11 19.87 -48.90 -45.21
CA PHE A 11 20.09 -48.15 -43.95
C PHE A 11 19.35 -46.80 -43.93
N ALA A 12 19.39 -46.03 -45.03
CA ALA A 12 18.69 -44.77 -45.16
C ALA A 12 17.15 -44.96 -45.09
N LEU A 13 16.60 -46.02 -45.70
CA LEU A 13 15.17 -46.36 -45.62
C LEU A 13 14.77 -46.76 -44.20
N LEU A 14 15.61 -47.51 -43.48
CA LEU A 14 15.37 -47.88 -42.10
C LEU A 14 15.37 -46.66 -41.15
N TRP A 15 16.29 -45.74 -41.34
CA TRP A 15 16.29 -44.48 -40.60
C TRP A 15 15.08 -43.60 -40.91
N ALA A 16 14.71 -43.51 -42.20
CA ALA A 16 13.51 -42.77 -42.61
C ALA A 16 12.24 -43.36 -41.98
N ALA A 17 12.10 -44.68 -41.98
CA ALA A 17 11.00 -45.40 -41.33
C ALA A 17 10.98 -45.11 -39.81
N LEU A 18 12.13 -45.13 -39.15
CA LEU A 18 12.27 -44.84 -37.72
C LEU A 18 11.82 -43.42 -37.39
N VAL A 19 12.27 -42.44 -38.20
CA VAL A 19 11.82 -41.03 -38.05
C VAL A 19 10.30 -40.89 -38.22
N VAL A 20 9.71 -41.56 -39.22
CA VAL A 20 8.26 -41.54 -39.45
C VAL A 20 7.53 -42.16 -38.25
N VAL A 21 8.01 -43.25 -37.67
CA VAL A 21 7.42 -43.88 -36.48
C VAL A 21 7.49 -42.94 -35.29
N VAL A 22 8.61 -42.28 -35.05
CA VAL A 22 8.80 -41.32 -33.95
C VAL A 22 7.85 -40.14 -34.14
N VAL A 23 7.75 -39.53 -35.32
CA VAL A 23 6.88 -38.42 -35.61
C VAL A 23 5.38 -38.80 -35.48
N CYS A 24 5.03 -40.04 -35.95
CA CYS A 24 3.66 -40.52 -35.76
C CYS A 24 3.33 -40.79 -34.28
N ALA A 25 4.26 -41.38 -33.54
CA ALA A 25 4.11 -41.60 -32.10
C ALA A 25 3.92 -40.28 -31.33
N GLU A 26 4.76 -39.27 -31.62
CA GLU A 26 4.61 -37.94 -31.04
C GLU A 26 3.27 -37.29 -31.35
N ARG A 27 2.82 -37.35 -32.60
CA ARG A 27 1.50 -36.79 -33.01
C ARG A 27 0.34 -37.51 -32.33
N LEU A 28 0.38 -38.84 -32.23
CA LEU A 28 -0.67 -39.63 -31.56
C LEU A 28 -0.67 -39.34 -30.05
N THR A 29 0.47 -39.32 -29.40
CA THR A 29 0.59 -39.02 -27.98
C THR A 29 0.11 -37.61 -27.68
N THR A 30 0.54 -36.61 -28.47
CA THR A 30 0.14 -35.23 -28.29
C THR A 30 -1.36 -35.00 -28.48
N LYS A 31 -1.96 -35.69 -29.48
CA LYS A 31 -3.41 -35.61 -29.73
C LYS A 31 -4.20 -36.24 -28.58
N ASN A 32 -3.80 -37.44 -28.14
CA ASN A 32 -4.47 -38.14 -27.05
C ASN A 32 -4.40 -37.39 -25.73
N ASN A 33 -3.24 -36.76 -25.44
CA ASN A 33 -3.04 -35.95 -24.24
C ASN A 33 -3.86 -34.64 -24.26
N LYS A 34 -4.07 -34.05 -25.44
CA LYS A 34 -4.86 -32.80 -25.57
C LYS A 34 -6.34 -33.01 -25.36
N GLU A 35 -6.88 -34.16 -25.85
CA GLU A 35 -8.27 -34.53 -25.72
C GLU A 35 -8.61 -35.16 -24.34
N GLN A 36 -7.63 -35.36 -23.47
CA GLN A 36 -7.80 -35.91 -22.14
C GLN A 36 -8.69 -35.02 -21.28
N LEU A 37 -9.72 -35.58 -20.66
CA LEU A 37 -10.58 -34.89 -19.71
C LEU A 37 -9.90 -34.77 -18.35
N ILE A 38 -10.07 -33.63 -17.73
CA ILE A 38 -9.68 -33.41 -16.34
C ILE A 38 -10.69 -34.09 -15.43
N THR A 39 -10.23 -35.08 -14.67
CA THR A 39 -11.05 -35.92 -13.79
C THR A 39 -10.88 -35.62 -12.32
N ALA A 40 -9.79 -34.96 -11.93
CA ALA A 40 -9.51 -34.67 -10.54
C ALA A 40 -8.84 -33.31 -10.36
N THR A 41 -9.19 -32.60 -9.28
CA THR A 41 -8.53 -31.35 -8.85
C THR A 41 -7.96 -31.56 -7.45
N HIS A 42 -6.66 -31.44 -7.32
CA HIS A 42 -5.95 -31.53 -6.05
C HIS A 42 -5.59 -30.14 -5.57
N ILE A 43 -6.27 -29.67 -4.53
CA ILE A 43 -6.02 -28.38 -3.91
C ILE A 43 -5.16 -28.62 -2.66
N ASN A 44 -3.95 -28.11 -2.68
CA ASN A 44 -3.02 -28.12 -1.56
C ASN A 44 -2.95 -26.70 -0.96
N ILE A 45 -3.22 -26.57 0.33
CA ILE A 45 -3.24 -25.30 1.04
C ILE A 45 -2.13 -25.31 2.07
N GLU A 46 -1.22 -24.33 1.97
CA GLU A 46 -0.11 -24.10 2.91
C GLU A 46 -0.20 -22.70 3.50
N GLY A 47 0.43 -22.48 4.65
CA GLY A 47 0.42 -21.18 5.33
C GLY A 47 -0.83 -20.93 6.18
N GLY A 48 -1.19 -19.66 6.37
CA GLY A 48 -2.32 -19.25 7.24
C GLY A 48 -2.04 -19.36 8.75
N GLY A 49 -0.83 -19.75 9.14
CA GLY A 49 -0.44 -19.89 10.54
C GLY A 49 -1.31 -20.90 11.31
N ASN A 50 -1.67 -20.58 12.55
CA ASN A 50 -2.50 -21.46 13.40
C ASN A 50 -4.01 -21.35 13.10
N SER A 51 -4.40 -20.46 12.20
CA SER A 51 -5.82 -20.16 11.90
C SER A 51 -6.00 -19.87 10.42
N PRO A 52 -6.02 -20.91 9.57
CA PRO A 52 -6.24 -20.72 8.14
C PRO A 52 -7.62 -20.07 7.91
N MET A 53 -7.65 -19.02 7.10
CA MET A 53 -8.86 -18.25 6.81
C MET A 53 -9.73 -18.87 5.70
N VAL A 54 -9.27 -19.95 5.07
CA VAL A 54 -9.92 -20.63 3.95
C VAL A 54 -9.62 -22.12 4.02
N ASP A 55 -10.54 -22.93 3.61
CA ASP A 55 -10.42 -24.38 3.42
C ASP A 55 -10.57 -24.79 1.95
N VAL A 56 -10.33 -26.07 1.67
CA VAL A 56 -10.39 -26.65 0.32
C VAL A 56 -11.80 -26.53 -0.28
N GLU A 57 -12.84 -26.66 0.54
CA GLU A 57 -14.23 -26.58 0.10
C GLU A 57 -14.58 -25.15 -0.34
N SER A 58 -14.14 -24.14 0.40
CA SER A 58 -14.31 -22.73 0.07
C SER A 58 -13.64 -22.36 -1.26
N ILE A 59 -12.40 -22.83 -1.49
CA ILE A 59 -11.69 -22.60 -2.75
C ILE A 59 -12.40 -23.33 -3.91
N SER A 60 -12.84 -24.57 -3.71
CA SER A 60 -13.56 -25.30 -4.74
C SER A 60 -14.87 -24.59 -5.12
N TRP A 61 -15.60 -24.07 -4.14
CA TRP A 61 -16.79 -23.27 -4.36
C TRP A 61 -16.47 -21.96 -5.09
N TRP A 62 -15.41 -21.26 -4.71
CA TRP A 62 -14.93 -20.04 -5.35
C TRP A 62 -14.62 -20.23 -6.84
N LEU A 63 -13.94 -21.33 -7.20
CA LEU A 63 -13.66 -21.67 -8.59
C LEU A 63 -14.93 -21.93 -9.40
N LYS A 64 -15.95 -22.57 -8.80
CA LYS A 64 -17.26 -22.80 -9.43
C LYS A 64 -18.01 -21.50 -9.66
N GLU A 65 -18.02 -20.60 -8.67
CA GLU A 65 -18.68 -19.29 -8.78
C GLU A 65 -18.08 -18.45 -9.90
N HIS A 66 -16.77 -18.53 -10.09
CA HIS A 66 -16.06 -17.81 -11.15
C HIS A 66 -16.06 -18.53 -12.50
N ASN A 67 -16.75 -19.66 -12.63
CA ASN A 67 -16.83 -20.47 -13.86
C ASN A 67 -15.45 -20.92 -14.41
N VAL A 68 -14.47 -21.16 -13.53
CA VAL A 68 -13.12 -21.62 -13.88
C VAL A 68 -12.79 -22.98 -13.26
N HIS A 69 -13.80 -23.74 -12.88
CA HIS A 69 -13.62 -25.08 -12.32
C HIS A 69 -13.02 -26.01 -13.37
N PRO A 70 -11.87 -26.69 -13.09
CA PRO A 70 -11.15 -27.44 -14.12
C PRO A 70 -11.80 -28.78 -14.51
N GLU A 71 -12.52 -29.43 -13.59
CA GLU A 71 -13.11 -30.78 -13.84
C GLU A 71 -14.13 -30.75 -14.96
N GLY A 72 -14.07 -31.79 -15.83
CA GLY A 72 -14.95 -31.92 -16.99
C GLY A 72 -14.50 -31.11 -18.22
N THR A 73 -13.41 -30.34 -18.14
CA THR A 73 -12.77 -29.68 -19.30
C THR A 73 -11.69 -30.58 -19.88
N THR A 74 -11.34 -30.36 -21.16
CA THR A 74 -10.19 -31.03 -21.77
C THR A 74 -8.91 -30.26 -21.49
N LEU A 75 -7.77 -30.97 -21.43
CA LEU A 75 -6.46 -30.36 -21.19
C LEU A 75 -6.15 -29.25 -22.22
N GLU A 76 -6.63 -29.38 -23.45
CA GLU A 76 -6.44 -28.34 -24.50
C GLU A 76 -7.23 -27.06 -24.22
N LYS A 77 -8.40 -27.16 -23.59
CA LYS A 77 -9.28 -26.02 -23.26
C LYS A 77 -9.06 -25.45 -21.86
N LEU A 78 -8.19 -26.11 -21.07
CA LEU A 78 -7.91 -25.70 -19.72
C LEU A 78 -7.14 -24.37 -19.71
N ASP A 79 -7.74 -23.32 -19.18
CA ASP A 79 -7.10 -22.02 -18.98
C ASP A 79 -6.51 -21.94 -17.56
N ILE A 80 -5.26 -22.41 -17.44
CA ILE A 80 -4.50 -22.39 -16.18
C ILE A 80 -4.36 -20.96 -15.64
N ALA A 81 -4.14 -19.99 -16.53
CA ALA A 81 -3.94 -18.60 -16.12
C ALA A 81 -5.22 -17.99 -15.51
N SER A 82 -6.39 -18.31 -16.07
CA SER A 82 -7.67 -17.88 -15.51
C SER A 82 -7.97 -18.53 -14.16
N ILE A 83 -7.64 -19.81 -13.98
CA ILE A 83 -7.79 -20.51 -12.70
C ILE A 83 -6.87 -19.88 -11.65
N GLU A 84 -5.60 -19.68 -11.98
CA GLU A 84 -4.61 -19.05 -11.10
C GLU A 84 -5.02 -17.63 -10.70
N SER A 85 -5.48 -16.83 -11.66
CA SER A 85 -5.98 -15.49 -11.43
C SER A 85 -7.21 -15.47 -10.51
N ALA A 86 -8.15 -16.38 -10.71
CA ALA A 86 -9.33 -16.51 -9.88
C ALA A 86 -8.98 -16.92 -8.44
N VAL A 87 -8.05 -17.86 -8.25
CA VAL A 87 -7.58 -18.22 -6.91
C VAL A 87 -6.85 -17.05 -6.24
N LYS A 88 -5.96 -16.36 -6.95
CA LYS A 88 -5.26 -15.18 -6.45
C LYS A 88 -6.17 -14.01 -6.11
N SER A 89 -7.35 -13.92 -6.75
CA SER A 89 -8.33 -12.87 -6.42
C SER A 89 -9.05 -13.11 -5.10
N HIS A 90 -8.91 -14.29 -4.50
CA HIS A 90 -9.46 -14.55 -3.17
C HIS A 90 -8.61 -13.85 -2.09
N ASN A 91 -9.28 -13.08 -1.23
CA ASN A 91 -8.64 -12.17 -0.26
C ASN A 91 -7.61 -12.84 0.65
N ALA A 92 -7.86 -14.08 1.06
CA ALA A 92 -7.00 -14.83 1.98
C ALA A 92 -5.78 -15.47 1.29
N VAL A 93 -5.68 -15.43 -0.03
CA VAL A 93 -4.61 -16.06 -0.80
C VAL A 93 -3.45 -15.09 -0.99
N ALA A 94 -2.26 -15.48 -0.58
CA ALA A 94 -1.02 -14.74 -0.82
C ALA A 94 -0.44 -15.06 -2.19
N SER A 95 -0.36 -16.37 -2.51
CA SER A 95 0.10 -16.85 -3.80
C SER A 95 -0.65 -18.12 -4.21
N ALA A 96 -0.73 -18.36 -5.51
CA ALA A 96 -1.27 -19.60 -6.06
C ALA A 96 -0.44 -20.03 -7.27
N ASN A 97 -0.26 -21.33 -7.42
CA ASN A 97 0.38 -21.92 -8.57
C ASN A 97 -0.48 -23.08 -9.07
N VAL A 98 -0.82 -23.07 -10.34
CA VAL A 98 -1.68 -24.07 -10.96
C VAL A 98 -0.88 -24.85 -11.99
N SER A 99 -0.94 -26.18 -11.91
CA SER A 99 -0.30 -27.07 -12.87
C SER A 99 -1.25 -28.19 -13.28
N ALA A 100 -1.17 -28.58 -14.54
CA ALA A 100 -1.91 -29.72 -15.05
C ALA A 100 -0.95 -30.87 -15.34
N THR A 101 -1.37 -32.08 -15.02
CA THR A 101 -0.60 -33.29 -15.27
C THR A 101 -1.21 -34.10 -16.41
N TYR A 102 -0.38 -34.90 -17.07
CA TYR A 102 -0.81 -35.69 -18.21
C TYR A 102 -1.73 -36.87 -17.84
N ASP A 103 -1.95 -37.14 -16.56
CA ASP A 103 -2.90 -38.14 -16.06
C ASP A 103 -4.36 -37.64 -15.99
N GLY A 104 -4.59 -36.38 -16.37
CA GLY A 104 -5.91 -35.73 -16.30
C GLY A 104 -6.22 -35.15 -14.92
N SER A 105 -5.20 -34.81 -14.12
CA SER A 105 -5.40 -34.09 -12.87
C SER A 105 -4.85 -32.67 -12.94
N VAL A 106 -5.48 -31.75 -12.19
CA VAL A 106 -5.01 -30.38 -11.97
C VAL A 106 -4.59 -30.24 -10.52
N LYS A 107 -3.37 -29.75 -10.30
CA LYS A 107 -2.85 -29.45 -8.99
C LYS A 107 -2.86 -27.93 -8.78
N ILE A 108 -3.44 -27.48 -7.66
CA ILE A 108 -3.51 -26.08 -7.24
C ILE A 108 -2.81 -25.97 -5.90
N ASP A 109 -1.61 -25.44 -5.89
CA ASP A 109 -0.86 -25.14 -4.68
C ASP A 109 -1.14 -23.69 -4.26
N ILE A 110 -1.65 -23.51 -3.05
CA ILE A 110 -2.10 -22.22 -2.51
C ILE A 110 -1.33 -21.91 -1.25
N GLU A 111 -0.76 -20.72 -1.20
CA GLU A 111 -0.19 -20.15 0.01
C GLU A 111 -1.16 -19.12 0.60
N LEU A 112 -1.59 -19.34 1.84
CA LEU A 112 -2.49 -18.43 2.54
C LEU A 112 -1.73 -17.32 3.25
N ARG A 113 -2.36 -16.15 3.34
CA ARG A 113 -1.90 -15.06 4.21
C ARG A 113 -2.03 -15.45 5.68
N GLU A 114 -1.04 -15.06 6.47
CA GLU A 114 -1.03 -15.29 7.92
C GLU A 114 -1.63 -14.09 8.65
N PRO A 115 -2.86 -14.18 9.18
CA PRO A 115 -3.46 -13.10 9.95
C PRO A 115 -2.77 -12.99 11.31
N ILE A 116 -2.46 -11.77 11.75
CA ILE A 116 -1.82 -11.49 13.03
C ILE A 116 -2.67 -10.63 13.96
N ALA A 117 -3.66 -9.91 13.43
CA ALA A 117 -4.61 -9.12 14.19
C ALA A 117 -5.89 -8.88 13.41
N ARG A 118 -6.99 -8.62 14.12
CA ARG A 118 -8.26 -8.16 13.54
C ARG A 118 -8.57 -6.76 14.00
N LEU A 119 -8.64 -5.81 13.08
CA LEU A 119 -9.03 -4.42 13.33
C LEU A 119 -10.56 -4.34 13.38
N ARG A 120 -11.12 -4.02 14.54
CA ARG A 120 -12.56 -3.86 14.75
C ARG A 120 -12.85 -2.54 15.46
N ILE A 121 -12.85 -1.47 14.70
CA ILE A 121 -13.15 -0.09 15.13
C ILE A 121 -14.34 0.42 14.31
N ALA A 122 -14.95 1.53 14.71
CA ALA A 122 -16.14 2.09 14.06
C ALA A 122 -16.07 2.05 12.52
N GLY A 123 -16.88 1.18 11.90
CA GLY A 123 -16.94 1.01 10.45
C GLY A 123 -15.85 0.10 9.83
N TYR A 124 -14.88 -0.36 10.61
CA TYR A 124 -13.81 -1.26 10.16
C TYR A 124 -14.01 -2.66 10.75
N ASP A 125 -13.89 -3.67 9.89
CA ASP A 125 -13.79 -5.08 10.28
C ASP A 125 -12.88 -5.78 9.29
N MET A 126 -11.58 -5.78 9.61
CA MET A 126 -10.51 -6.19 8.70
C MET A 126 -9.48 -7.04 9.42
N TYR A 127 -8.84 -7.94 8.70
CA TYR A 127 -7.62 -8.61 9.17
C TYR A 127 -6.39 -7.85 8.70
N ILE A 128 -5.38 -7.88 9.54
CA ILE A 128 -4.01 -7.43 9.25
C ILE A 128 -3.15 -8.68 9.23
N THR A 129 -2.38 -8.88 8.16
CA THR A 129 -1.49 -10.02 8.02
C THR A 129 -0.06 -9.66 8.41
N LYS A 130 0.77 -10.66 8.61
CA LYS A 130 2.16 -10.52 9.05
C LYS A 130 3.01 -9.67 8.11
N ASP A 131 2.71 -9.71 6.82
CA ASP A 131 3.34 -8.92 5.77
C ASP A 131 2.72 -7.52 5.58
N GLY A 132 1.79 -7.11 6.47
CA GLY A 132 1.13 -5.81 6.42
C GLY A 132 0.04 -5.68 5.36
N TYR A 133 -0.45 -6.80 4.82
CA TYR A 133 -1.58 -6.81 3.92
C TYR A 133 -2.89 -6.67 4.71
N LEU A 134 -3.78 -5.84 4.20
CA LEU A 134 -5.10 -5.55 4.78
C LEU A 134 -6.17 -6.25 3.96
N LEU A 135 -7.08 -6.94 4.62
CA LEU A 135 -8.21 -7.58 3.96
C LEU A 135 -9.49 -7.49 4.81
N PRO A 136 -10.66 -7.26 4.20
CA PRO A 136 -11.94 -7.29 4.90
C PRO A 136 -12.19 -8.65 5.54
N ALA A 137 -12.76 -8.68 6.74
CA ALA A 137 -13.08 -9.91 7.46
C ALA A 137 -14.30 -10.67 6.89
N ARG A 138 -14.88 -10.18 5.80
CA ARG A 138 -16.02 -10.84 5.12
C ARG A 138 -15.53 -11.92 4.16
N GLY A 139 -16.24 -13.05 4.14
CA GLY A 139 -15.96 -14.14 3.18
C GLY A 139 -14.73 -14.98 3.54
N VAL A 140 -14.24 -14.88 4.79
CA VAL A 140 -13.15 -15.71 5.31
C VAL A 140 -13.53 -16.36 6.62
N ILE A 141 -12.92 -17.52 6.91
CA ILE A 141 -13.08 -18.20 8.20
C ILE A 141 -12.45 -17.32 9.30
N PRO A 142 -13.15 -17.14 10.44
CA PRO A 142 -12.63 -16.33 11.52
C PRO A 142 -11.31 -16.86 12.10
N ALA A 143 -10.27 -16.02 12.10
CA ALA A 143 -8.98 -16.36 12.67
C ALA A 143 -8.89 -16.01 14.16
N HIS A 144 -8.19 -16.84 14.94
CA HIS A 144 -7.91 -16.61 16.35
C HIS A 144 -6.68 -15.69 16.52
N VAL A 145 -6.92 -14.40 16.44
CA VAL A 145 -5.90 -13.35 16.57
C VAL A 145 -6.39 -12.25 17.52
N PRO A 146 -5.51 -11.46 18.14
CA PRO A 146 -5.90 -10.32 18.95
C PRO A 146 -6.78 -9.34 18.17
N VAL A 147 -7.79 -8.81 18.87
CA VAL A 147 -8.70 -7.82 18.28
C VAL A 147 -8.24 -6.41 18.65
N ILE A 148 -8.06 -5.55 17.64
CA ILE A 148 -7.73 -4.14 17.83
C ILE A 148 -9.04 -3.36 17.88
N THR A 149 -9.22 -2.59 18.95
CA THR A 149 -10.40 -1.75 19.21
C THR A 149 -9.96 -0.34 19.62
N GLY A 150 -10.90 0.56 19.85
CA GLY A 150 -10.65 1.94 20.29
C GLY A 150 -11.16 2.97 19.29
N ASP A 151 -10.53 4.14 19.28
CA ASP A 151 -10.86 5.26 18.37
C ASP A 151 -9.71 5.64 17.43
N TYR A 152 -8.77 4.71 17.23
CA TYR A 152 -7.70 4.88 16.24
C TYR A 152 -8.28 5.11 14.84
N THR A 153 -7.73 6.09 14.13
CA THR A 153 -8.17 6.41 12.76
C THR A 153 -7.14 5.89 11.75
N PRO A 154 -7.43 4.76 11.07
CA PRO A 154 -6.55 4.22 10.04
C PRO A 154 -6.42 5.14 8.83
N LEU A 155 -5.29 5.08 8.13
CA LEU A 155 -5.06 5.77 6.86
C LEU A 155 -5.90 5.18 5.71
N PHE A 156 -6.24 3.89 5.79
CA PHE A 156 -6.94 3.15 4.74
C PHE A 156 -8.46 3.13 4.98
N ARG A 157 -9.20 2.89 3.90
CA ARG A 157 -10.67 2.72 3.95
C ARG A 157 -11.04 1.31 4.44
N SER A 158 -12.26 1.16 4.96
CA SER A 158 -12.77 -0.12 5.48
C SER A 158 -12.95 -1.22 4.42
N ASP A 159 -12.96 -0.86 3.15
CA ASP A 159 -13.06 -1.76 1.98
C ASP A 159 -11.71 -1.95 1.26
N TYR A 160 -10.64 -1.38 1.78
CA TYR A 160 -9.31 -1.46 1.17
C TYR A 160 -8.74 -2.88 1.26
N MET A 161 -8.18 -3.35 0.15
CA MET A 161 -7.42 -4.59 0.06
C MET A 161 -6.06 -4.30 -0.56
N GLY A 162 -5.00 -4.61 0.17
CA GLY A 162 -3.65 -4.34 -0.30
C GLY A 162 -2.68 -4.09 0.85
N TYR A 163 -1.45 -3.81 0.49
CA TYR A 163 -0.42 -3.45 1.48
C TYR A 163 -0.61 -2.01 1.94
N ALA A 164 -0.64 -1.79 3.25
CA ALA A 164 -0.74 -0.45 3.83
C ALA A 164 0.40 0.45 3.37
N GLU A 165 1.60 -0.09 3.25
CA GLU A 165 2.79 0.65 2.79
C GLU A 165 2.64 1.15 1.35
N SER A 166 2.13 0.31 0.42
CA SER A 166 1.91 0.72 -0.97
C SER A 166 0.91 1.87 -1.06
N LEU A 167 -0.19 1.81 -0.28
CA LEU A 167 -1.17 2.88 -0.24
C LEU A 167 -0.55 4.21 0.22
N THR A 168 0.30 4.17 1.24
CA THR A 168 1.01 5.35 1.75
C THR A 168 1.94 5.93 0.70
N GLN A 169 2.78 5.08 0.09
CA GLN A 169 3.75 5.48 -0.93
C GLN A 169 3.04 6.09 -2.16
N ASP A 170 2.01 5.45 -2.68
CA ASP A 170 1.25 5.93 -3.85
C ASP A 170 0.56 7.27 -3.57
N SER A 171 0.00 7.42 -2.35
CA SER A 171 -0.67 8.66 -1.94
C SER A 171 0.32 9.82 -1.84
N ILE A 172 1.48 9.61 -1.22
CA ILE A 172 2.54 10.63 -1.11
C ILE A 172 3.09 10.97 -2.50
N ALA A 173 3.42 9.97 -3.32
CA ALA A 173 3.94 10.19 -4.67
C ALA A 173 2.97 11.01 -5.55
N THR A 174 1.67 10.76 -5.42
CA THR A 174 0.65 11.53 -6.14
C THR A 174 0.62 13.00 -5.69
N LEU A 175 0.71 13.25 -4.39
CA LEU A 175 0.73 14.61 -3.84
C LEU A 175 2.01 15.35 -4.21
N ASP A 176 3.17 14.70 -4.16
CA ASP A 176 4.46 15.27 -4.57
C ASP A 176 4.46 15.63 -6.07
N ALA A 177 3.93 14.77 -6.92
CA ALA A 177 3.76 15.07 -8.34
C ALA A 177 2.84 16.30 -8.56
N ASN A 178 1.79 16.45 -7.76
CA ASN A 178 0.93 17.63 -7.81
C ASN A 178 1.65 18.90 -7.34
N ILE A 179 2.48 18.82 -6.30
CA ILE A 179 3.30 19.95 -5.82
C ILE A 179 4.28 20.39 -6.90
N LEU A 180 4.96 19.44 -7.57
CA LEU A 180 5.87 19.74 -8.68
C LEU A 180 5.14 20.43 -9.84
N ARG A 181 3.96 19.93 -10.22
CA ARG A 181 3.15 20.54 -11.27
C ARG A 181 2.77 21.99 -10.92
N MET A 182 2.33 22.24 -9.69
CA MET A 182 2.03 23.62 -9.24
C MET A 182 3.28 24.51 -9.23
N GLU A 183 4.47 23.96 -9.00
CA GLU A 183 5.74 24.71 -9.13
C GLU A 183 6.01 25.11 -10.59
N GLU A 184 5.80 24.18 -11.51
CA GLU A 184 5.90 24.49 -12.96
C GLU A 184 4.86 25.53 -13.41
N GLU A 185 3.64 25.47 -12.85
CA GLU A 185 2.58 26.45 -13.13
C GLU A 185 2.95 27.88 -12.67
N LYS A 186 3.88 28.05 -11.72
CA LYS A 186 4.39 29.38 -11.30
C LYS A 186 5.37 30.00 -12.29
N LEU A 187 6.08 29.21 -13.10
CA LEU A 187 7.12 29.71 -14.01
C LEU A 187 6.62 30.80 -14.99
N PRO A 188 5.46 30.68 -15.63
CA PRO A 188 4.90 31.74 -16.47
C PRO A 188 4.65 33.03 -15.70
N TYR A 189 4.22 32.98 -14.45
CA TYR A 189 3.97 34.14 -13.61
C TYR A 189 5.28 34.87 -13.24
N TYR A 190 6.33 34.15 -12.91
CA TYR A 190 7.65 34.75 -12.68
C TYR A 190 8.18 35.43 -13.95
N LYS A 191 7.97 34.82 -15.11
CA LYS A 191 8.32 35.46 -16.39
C LYS A 191 7.53 36.76 -16.61
N GLN A 192 6.24 36.76 -16.33
CA GLN A 192 5.40 37.97 -16.42
C GLN A 192 5.89 39.08 -15.48
N ILE A 193 6.33 38.77 -14.25
CA ILE A 193 6.94 39.77 -13.33
C ILE A 193 8.20 40.38 -13.96
N ILE A 194 9.05 39.52 -14.52
CA ILE A 194 10.29 40.00 -15.18
C ILE A 194 9.96 40.91 -16.36
N ASP A 195 9.00 40.55 -17.20
CA ASP A 195 8.64 41.37 -18.36
C ASP A 195 7.91 42.64 -17.97
N ASN A 196 7.04 42.63 -16.95
CA ASN A 196 6.43 43.81 -16.36
C ASN A 196 7.49 44.80 -15.81
N ASN A 197 8.49 44.28 -15.10
CA ASN A 197 9.61 45.06 -14.61
C ASN A 197 10.47 45.65 -15.75
N LYS A 198 10.69 44.91 -16.85
CA LYS A 198 11.40 45.42 -18.01
C LYS A 198 10.61 46.55 -18.69
N ALA A 199 9.29 46.42 -18.84
CA ALA A 199 8.43 47.45 -19.43
C ALA A 199 8.55 48.78 -18.63
N LEU A 200 8.45 48.73 -17.34
CA LEU A 200 8.59 49.92 -16.50
C LEU A 200 10.00 50.54 -16.60
N ARG A 201 11.07 49.76 -16.68
CA ARG A 201 12.44 50.25 -16.91
C ARG A 201 12.59 50.96 -18.23
N VAL A 202 11.94 50.52 -19.29
CA VAL A 202 11.96 51.20 -20.60
C VAL A 202 11.35 52.59 -20.48
N VAL A 203 10.16 52.68 -19.87
CA VAL A 203 9.53 54.02 -19.64
C VAL A 203 10.40 54.93 -18.80
N ARG A 204 11.01 54.40 -17.70
CA ARG A 204 11.90 55.18 -16.86
C ARG A 204 13.12 55.69 -17.59
N ARG A 205 13.69 54.90 -18.52
CA ARG A 205 14.87 55.30 -19.32
C ARG A 205 14.53 56.31 -20.40
N SER A 206 13.28 56.50 -20.79
CA SER A 206 12.82 57.48 -21.78
C SER A 206 12.65 58.87 -21.21
N SER A 207 13.17 59.15 -20.01
CA SER A 207 13.18 60.47 -19.37
C SER A 207 13.82 61.50 -20.32
N PRO A 208 13.15 62.63 -20.61
CA PRO A 208 13.67 63.64 -21.50
C PRO A 208 14.94 64.29 -20.92
N LYS A 209 15.96 64.50 -21.79
CA LYS A 209 17.17 65.24 -21.48
C LYS A 209 17.10 66.58 -22.20
N LYS A 210 17.43 67.68 -21.45
CA LYS A 210 17.45 69.00 -22.06
C LYS A 210 18.57 69.10 -23.09
N ASN A 211 18.23 69.51 -24.29
CA ASN A 211 19.20 69.77 -25.37
C ASN A 211 19.67 71.22 -25.35
N LEU A 212 20.93 71.49 -25.77
CA LEU A 212 21.53 72.79 -25.76
C LEU A 212 20.76 73.89 -26.50
N PHE A 213 20.00 73.51 -27.55
CA PHE A 213 19.24 74.41 -28.42
C PHE A 213 17.74 74.45 -28.11
N GLN A 214 17.29 73.80 -27.01
CA GLN A 214 15.87 73.66 -26.69
C GLN A 214 15.41 74.75 -25.74
N SER A 215 14.26 75.38 -26.02
CA SER A 215 13.67 76.38 -25.14
C SER A 215 13.24 75.75 -23.79
N LYS A 216 13.16 76.54 -22.73
CA LYS A 216 12.72 76.07 -21.41
C LYS A 216 11.25 75.58 -21.45
N GLU A 217 10.42 76.23 -22.23
CA GLU A 217 9.00 75.89 -22.39
C GLU A 217 8.80 74.56 -23.11
N GLU A 218 9.46 74.34 -24.24
CA GLU A 218 9.43 73.04 -24.95
C GLU A 218 9.93 71.88 -24.08
N TYR A 219 11.00 72.11 -23.30
CA TYR A 219 11.51 71.09 -22.36
C TYR A 219 10.48 70.76 -21.27
N ASN A 220 9.81 71.80 -20.70
CA ASN A 220 8.79 71.61 -19.66
C ASN A 220 7.59 70.82 -20.17
N ILE A 221 7.14 71.04 -21.41
CA ILE A 221 6.06 70.25 -22.04
C ILE A 221 6.47 68.78 -22.11
N LEU A 222 7.67 68.45 -22.57
CA LEU A 222 8.15 67.08 -22.66
C LEU A 222 8.30 66.43 -21.27
N VAL A 223 8.74 67.18 -20.27
CA VAL A 223 8.83 66.68 -18.88
C VAL A 223 7.42 66.38 -18.32
N THR A 224 6.45 67.23 -18.57
CA THR A 224 5.06 67.04 -18.12
C THR A 224 4.47 65.81 -18.77
N ALA A 225 4.54 65.65 -20.08
CA ALA A 225 4.08 64.49 -20.80
C ALA A 225 4.78 63.18 -20.37
N TYR A 226 6.09 63.27 -20.05
CA TYR A 226 6.81 62.13 -19.49
C TYR A 226 6.32 61.77 -18.09
N LYS A 227 6.08 62.73 -17.19
CA LYS A 227 5.57 62.50 -15.87
C LYS A 227 4.21 61.81 -15.88
N GLU A 228 3.29 62.28 -16.72
CA GLU A 228 1.98 61.64 -16.90
C GLU A 228 2.11 60.21 -17.41
N ARG A 229 2.90 59.98 -18.45
CA ARG A 229 3.16 58.62 -18.96
C ARG A 229 3.80 57.71 -17.93
N TYR A 230 4.74 58.22 -17.17
CA TYR A 230 5.43 57.46 -16.13
C TYR A 230 4.50 57.11 -14.97
N SER A 231 3.63 58.02 -14.52
CA SER A 231 2.65 57.73 -13.47
C SER A 231 1.66 56.64 -13.86
N VAL A 232 1.14 56.70 -15.09
CA VAL A 232 0.25 55.67 -15.62
C VAL A 232 0.98 54.31 -15.75
N ALA A 233 2.23 54.32 -16.20
CA ALA A 233 3.04 53.10 -16.27
C ALA A 233 3.32 52.47 -14.90
N VAL A 234 3.60 53.29 -13.87
CA VAL A 234 3.79 52.82 -12.49
C VAL A 234 2.51 52.18 -11.94
N GLU A 235 1.39 52.82 -12.14
CA GLU A 235 0.10 52.33 -11.67
C GLU A 235 -0.28 50.97 -12.35
N SER A 236 -0.19 50.93 -13.68
CA SER A 236 -0.38 49.71 -14.45
C SER A 236 0.56 48.56 -14.06
N HIS A 237 1.86 48.91 -13.82
CA HIS A 237 2.83 47.95 -13.34
C HIS A 237 2.45 47.39 -11.97
N SER A 238 2.08 48.28 -11.02
CA SER A 238 1.68 47.87 -9.67
C SER A 238 0.42 47.02 -9.65
N GLN A 239 -0.55 47.33 -10.51
CA GLN A 239 -1.78 46.52 -10.63
C GLN A 239 -1.45 45.12 -11.16
N LYS A 240 -0.73 45.03 -12.28
CA LYS A 240 -0.30 43.73 -12.84
C LYS A 240 0.51 42.90 -11.84
N GLU A 241 1.42 43.56 -11.11
CA GLU A 241 2.22 42.86 -10.12
C GLU A 241 1.35 42.27 -9.00
N ARG A 242 0.34 43.02 -8.51
CA ARG A 242 -0.63 42.49 -7.51
C ARG A 242 -1.39 41.30 -8.03
N GLU A 243 -1.89 41.37 -9.27
CA GLU A 243 -2.64 40.27 -9.88
C GLU A 243 -1.78 39.00 -10.02
N ILE A 244 -0.52 39.14 -10.49
CA ILE A 244 0.40 38.02 -10.64
C ILE A 244 0.78 37.44 -9.28
N ARG A 245 1.09 38.27 -8.28
CA ARG A 245 1.41 37.80 -6.92
C ARG A 245 0.26 37.08 -6.27
N SER A 246 -0.98 37.56 -6.46
CA SER A 246 -2.18 36.89 -5.97
C SER A 246 -2.35 35.49 -6.59
N ALA A 247 -2.06 35.34 -7.89
CA ALA A 247 -2.10 34.04 -8.56
C ALA A 247 -1.03 33.07 -8.02
N ILE A 248 0.19 33.57 -7.76
CA ILE A 248 1.28 32.79 -7.16
C ILE A 248 0.89 32.35 -5.73
N GLU A 249 0.35 33.27 -4.92
CA GLU A 249 -0.09 33.01 -3.55
C GLU A 249 -1.15 31.89 -3.47
N VAL A 250 -2.06 31.85 -4.43
CA VAL A 250 -3.05 30.74 -4.51
C VAL A 250 -2.35 29.40 -4.73
N LEU A 251 -1.36 29.33 -5.61
CA LEU A 251 -0.61 28.11 -5.86
C LEU A 251 0.24 27.71 -4.64
N GLU A 252 0.89 28.66 -3.99
CA GLU A 252 1.67 28.41 -2.77
C GLU A 252 0.82 27.89 -1.63
N ARG A 253 -0.38 28.44 -1.44
CA ARG A 253 -1.31 27.93 -0.44
C ARG A 253 -1.74 26.48 -0.73
N ARG A 254 -2.05 26.16 -1.99
CA ARG A 254 -2.38 24.77 -2.38
C ARG A 254 -1.21 23.81 -2.17
N GLN A 255 0.02 24.26 -2.42
CA GLN A 255 1.20 23.45 -2.14
C GLN A 255 1.36 23.20 -0.64
N GLU A 256 1.13 24.22 0.18
CA GLU A 256 1.19 24.09 1.64
C GLU A 256 0.09 23.14 2.17
N GLU A 257 -1.11 23.26 1.66
CA GLU A 257 -2.21 22.31 1.97
C GLU A 257 -1.82 20.87 1.60
N ALA A 258 -1.22 20.66 0.42
CA ALA A 258 -0.75 19.35 0.00
C ALA A 258 0.38 18.81 0.91
N ARG A 259 1.32 19.65 1.36
CA ARG A 259 2.37 19.25 2.32
C ARG A 259 1.77 18.85 3.67
N GLN A 260 0.80 19.60 4.17
CA GLN A 260 0.12 19.26 5.43
C GLN A 260 -0.63 17.93 5.34
N ILE A 261 -1.16 17.58 4.17
CA ILE A 261 -1.77 16.27 3.95
C ILE A 261 -0.68 15.18 3.97
N ILE A 262 0.47 15.40 3.32
CA ILE A 262 1.62 14.48 3.34
C ILE A 262 2.11 14.25 4.77
N ASP A 263 2.24 15.31 5.56
CA ASP A 263 2.65 15.21 6.97
C ASP A 263 1.64 14.38 7.78
N GLY A 264 0.34 14.58 7.54
CA GLY A 264 -0.72 13.80 8.15
C GLY A 264 -0.67 12.32 7.78
N ILE A 265 -0.47 12.00 6.49
CA ILE A 265 -0.30 10.64 5.98
C ILE A 265 0.93 9.98 6.61
N THR A 266 2.04 10.69 6.66
CA THR A 266 3.31 10.20 7.24
C THR A 266 3.17 9.90 8.73
N ALA A 267 2.47 10.74 9.47
CA ALA A 267 2.17 10.51 10.88
C ALA A 267 1.30 9.27 11.09
N GLN A 268 0.22 9.12 10.31
CA GLN A 268 -0.66 7.95 10.39
C GLN A 268 0.05 6.65 9.98
N ASP A 269 0.96 6.69 8.99
CA ASP A 269 1.80 5.56 8.61
C ASP A 269 2.75 5.17 9.76
N GLY A 270 3.35 6.17 10.43
CA GLY A 270 4.16 5.95 11.61
C GLY A 270 3.39 5.28 12.75
N ASP A 271 2.15 5.72 13.00
CA ASP A 271 1.26 5.11 13.99
C ASP A 271 0.90 3.65 13.61
N PHE A 272 0.61 3.39 12.35
CA PHE A 272 0.33 2.04 11.87
C PHE A 272 1.55 1.12 12.03
N LYS A 273 2.74 1.59 11.66
CA LYS A 273 4.00 0.83 11.83
C LYS A 273 4.28 0.52 13.31
N ALA A 274 4.03 1.47 14.20
CA ALA A 274 4.19 1.26 15.63
C ALA A 274 3.16 0.27 16.21
N LEU A 275 1.93 0.28 15.69
CA LEU A 275 0.93 -0.73 16.02
C LEU A 275 1.35 -2.11 15.52
N MET A 276 1.88 -2.22 14.30
CA MET A 276 2.42 -3.46 13.74
C MET A 276 3.61 -4.00 14.55
N GLU A 277 4.50 -3.12 15.02
CA GLU A 277 5.62 -3.50 15.89
C GLU A 277 5.11 -4.12 17.20
N LEU A 278 4.09 -3.53 17.84
CA LEU A 278 3.47 -4.12 19.04
C LEU A 278 2.87 -5.49 18.73
N ILE A 279 2.09 -5.63 17.66
CA ILE A 279 1.46 -6.88 17.28
C ILE A 279 2.52 -7.95 17.02
N ASN A 280 3.54 -7.64 16.25
CA ASN A 280 4.64 -8.55 15.93
C ASN A 280 5.39 -8.95 17.22
N THR A 281 5.65 -8.01 18.13
CA THR A 281 6.29 -8.31 19.42
C THR A 281 5.44 -9.28 20.26
N ILE A 282 4.12 -9.08 20.26
CA ILE A 282 3.17 -9.97 20.97
C ILE A 282 3.17 -11.36 20.30
N GLN A 283 3.09 -11.44 18.98
CA GLN A 283 2.99 -12.71 18.26
C GLN A 283 4.27 -13.56 18.32
N HIS A 284 5.44 -12.93 18.38
CA HIS A 284 6.73 -13.64 18.49
C HIS A 284 7.04 -14.17 19.90
N ASP A 285 6.33 -13.70 20.91
CA ASP A 285 6.49 -14.17 22.29
C ASP A 285 5.36 -15.14 22.65
N THR A 286 5.72 -16.39 22.98
CA THR A 286 4.74 -17.46 23.28
C THR A 286 3.84 -17.15 24.48
N PHE A 287 4.31 -16.33 25.42
CA PHE A 287 3.49 -15.91 26.55
C PHE A 287 2.52 -14.80 26.13
N TRP A 288 3.02 -13.76 25.46
CA TRP A 288 2.19 -12.64 25.07
C TRP A 288 1.15 -13.02 24.00
N SER A 289 1.48 -13.91 23.08
CA SER A 289 0.54 -14.41 22.08
C SER A 289 -0.63 -15.20 22.68
N ALA A 290 -0.39 -15.91 23.78
CA ALA A 290 -1.44 -16.60 24.53
C ALA A 290 -2.23 -15.67 25.46
N GLU A 291 -1.59 -14.61 25.95
CA GLU A 291 -2.12 -13.75 27.01
C GLU A 291 -2.91 -12.55 26.47
N VAL A 292 -2.46 -11.91 25.38
CA VAL A 292 -3.11 -10.70 24.84
C VAL A 292 -4.26 -11.10 23.93
N VAL A 293 -5.48 -10.76 24.34
CA VAL A 293 -6.69 -11.04 23.55
C VAL A 293 -7.22 -9.80 22.82
N GLN A 294 -6.88 -8.62 23.33
CA GLN A 294 -7.33 -7.36 22.73
C GLN A 294 -6.25 -6.27 22.88
N ILE A 295 -6.13 -5.46 21.86
CA ILE A 295 -5.32 -4.23 21.85
C ILE A 295 -6.28 -3.06 21.74
N VAL A 296 -6.18 -2.09 22.63
CA VAL A 296 -6.95 -0.85 22.54
C VAL A 296 -6.03 0.24 22.02
N ALA A 297 -6.35 0.77 20.84
CA ALA A 297 -5.61 1.83 20.17
C ALA A 297 -6.46 3.10 20.17
N THR A 298 -5.93 4.20 20.70
CA THR A 298 -6.62 5.48 20.80
C THR A 298 -5.75 6.61 20.28
N GLY A 299 -6.37 7.60 19.62
CA GLY A 299 -5.64 8.70 18.98
C GLY A 299 -5.04 8.29 17.64
N GLY A 300 -3.90 8.85 17.30
CA GLY A 300 -3.22 8.70 16.01
C GLY A 300 -3.36 9.92 15.11
N GLY A 301 -2.44 10.07 14.16
CA GLY A 301 -2.38 11.21 13.26
C GLY A 301 -1.99 12.51 13.97
N LYS A 302 -2.95 13.36 14.29
CA LYS A 302 -2.71 14.64 14.97
C LYS A 302 -2.45 14.52 16.47
N THR A 303 -2.89 13.44 17.07
CA THR A 303 -2.69 13.15 18.50
C THR A 303 -1.81 11.91 18.64
N PRO A 304 -0.87 11.84 19.60
CA PRO A 304 -0.03 10.66 19.74
C PRO A 304 -0.84 9.39 19.95
N LEU A 305 -0.51 8.34 19.23
CA LEU A 305 -1.11 7.02 19.40
C LEU A 305 -0.86 6.49 20.82
N GLN A 306 -1.92 6.12 21.50
CA GLN A 306 -1.89 5.50 22.81
C GLN A 306 -2.35 4.05 22.71
N LEU A 307 -1.62 3.15 23.35
CA LEU A 307 -1.88 1.73 23.29
C LEU A 307 -2.15 1.17 24.68
N ALA A 308 -3.12 0.29 24.77
CA ALA A 308 -3.37 -0.54 25.93
C ALA A 308 -3.66 -1.97 25.49
N ILE A 309 -3.42 -2.95 26.36
CA ILE A 309 -3.74 -4.35 26.10
C ILE A 309 -4.69 -4.89 27.17
N ILE A 310 -5.54 -5.83 26.75
CA ILE A 310 -6.42 -6.57 27.64
C ILE A 310 -5.92 -8.01 27.66
N PRO A 311 -5.48 -8.51 28.82
CA PRO A 311 -4.99 -9.87 28.98
C PRO A 311 -6.13 -10.88 29.12
N ARG A 312 -5.84 -12.14 28.88
CA ARG A 312 -6.76 -13.26 29.11
C ARG A 312 -6.89 -13.63 30.59
N SER A 313 -5.79 -13.52 31.33
CA SER A 313 -5.67 -14.00 32.70
C SER A 313 -6.32 -13.12 33.78
N GLY A 314 -6.80 -11.92 33.40
CA GLY A 314 -7.40 -10.98 34.36
C GLY A 314 -8.37 -9.99 33.78
N HIS A 315 -9.21 -9.40 34.64
CA HIS A 315 -10.20 -8.39 34.25
C HIS A 315 -9.67 -6.95 34.40
N PHE A 316 -8.42 -6.74 33.95
CA PHE A 316 -7.78 -5.42 34.00
C PHE A 316 -7.27 -4.98 32.64
N THR A 317 -7.14 -3.68 32.49
CA THR A 317 -6.51 -3.09 31.30
C THR A 317 -5.07 -2.72 31.62
N VAL A 318 -4.13 -3.04 30.72
CA VAL A 318 -2.73 -2.62 30.83
C VAL A 318 -2.48 -1.45 29.90
N ASP A 319 -2.27 -0.27 30.46
CA ASP A 319 -1.95 0.96 29.73
C ASP A 319 -0.45 1.00 29.42
N LEU A 320 -0.11 0.87 28.13
CA LEU A 320 1.25 0.97 27.62
C LEU A 320 1.66 2.43 27.35
N GLY A 321 0.69 3.34 27.21
CA GLY A 321 0.91 4.72 26.80
C GLY A 321 1.33 4.82 25.34
N THR A 322 2.34 5.67 25.06
CA THR A 322 2.87 5.84 23.69
C THR A 322 3.64 4.61 23.22
N THR A 323 3.90 4.55 21.94
CA THR A 323 4.60 3.44 21.25
C THR A 323 6.10 3.35 21.59
N GLU A 324 6.63 4.32 22.33
CA GLU A 324 8.05 4.35 22.71
C GLU A 324 8.44 3.20 23.62
N SER A 325 9.54 2.52 23.30
CA SER A 325 10.16 1.46 24.12
C SER A 325 9.22 0.30 24.47
N LEU A 326 8.35 -0.12 23.55
CA LEU A 326 7.34 -1.19 23.76
C LEU A 326 7.94 -2.47 24.31
N THR A 327 9.05 -2.95 23.77
CA THR A 327 9.75 -4.16 24.25
C THR A 327 10.17 -4.03 25.71
N THR A 328 10.70 -2.87 26.12
CA THR A 328 11.09 -2.62 27.52
C THR A 328 9.87 -2.60 28.45
N LYS A 329 8.77 -2.00 28.00
CA LYS A 329 7.50 -1.97 28.74
C LYS A 329 6.93 -3.37 28.92
N LEU A 330 6.87 -4.17 27.87
CA LEU A 330 6.42 -5.56 27.94
C LEU A 330 7.29 -6.42 28.84
N ASN A 331 8.62 -6.26 28.81
CA ASN A 331 9.54 -6.93 29.73
C ASN A 331 9.31 -6.51 31.17
N THR A 332 9.03 -5.25 31.44
CA THR A 332 8.69 -4.75 32.77
C THR A 332 7.37 -5.36 33.27
N LEU A 333 6.37 -5.40 32.40
CA LEU A 333 5.10 -6.03 32.67
C LEU A 333 5.26 -7.53 32.96
N ARG A 334 6.09 -8.25 32.19
CA ARG A 334 6.37 -9.67 32.40
C ARG A 334 6.94 -9.94 33.80
N ARG A 335 7.92 -9.13 34.22
CA ARG A 335 8.48 -9.21 35.56
C ARG A 335 7.44 -8.96 36.66
N PHE A 336 6.50 -8.04 36.40
CA PHE A 336 5.41 -7.76 37.31
C PHE A 336 4.42 -8.93 37.39
N TYR A 337 4.12 -9.60 36.29
CA TYR A 337 3.34 -10.83 36.27
C TYR A 337 3.98 -11.92 37.12
N ASP A 338 5.28 -12.16 36.90
CA ASP A 338 6.01 -13.25 37.56
C ASP A 338 6.21 -13.00 39.08
N LYS A 339 6.46 -11.75 39.48
CA LYS A 339 6.85 -11.42 40.89
C LYS A 339 5.75 -10.69 41.66
N GLY A 340 4.88 -9.96 40.98
CA GLY A 340 3.84 -9.14 41.64
C GLY A 340 2.49 -9.85 41.69
N LEU A 341 1.89 -10.08 40.54
CA LEU A 341 0.51 -10.59 40.43
C LEU A 341 0.34 -11.99 41.00
N LYS A 342 1.38 -12.87 40.89
CA LYS A 342 1.37 -14.20 41.52
C LYS A 342 1.18 -14.16 43.03
N ASN A 343 1.70 -13.12 43.70
CA ASN A 343 1.66 -13.00 45.14
C ASN A 343 0.45 -12.24 45.67
N VAL A 344 -0.13 -11.34 44.83
CA VAL A 344 -1.18 -10.41 45.26
C VAL A 344 -2.56 -10.82 44.74
N GLY A 345 -2.61 -11.64 43.67
CA GLY A 345 -3.84 -12.08 43.01
C GLY A 345 -4.19 -11.22 41.80
N TRP A 346 -4.80 -11.86 40.78
CA TRP A 346 -5.11 -11.29 39.46
C TRP A 346 -6.32 -10.36 39.47
N GLU A 347 -7.19 -10.48 40.44
CA GLU A 347 -8.45 -9.72 40.52
C GLU A 347 -8.34 -8.43 41.34
N ARG A 348 -7.15 -8.17 41.92
CA ARG A 348 -6.98 -7.03 42.84
C ARG A 348 -6.99 -5.67 42.12
N TYR A 349 -6.60 -5.63 40.87
CA TYR A 349 -6.44 -4.39 40.13
C TYR A 349 -7.41 -4.33 38.94
N ARG A 350 -7.91 -3.15 38.65
CA ARG A 350 -8.72 -2.85 37.44
C ARG A 350 -7.88 -2.28 36.28
N SER A 351 -6.79 -1.63 36.61
CA SER A 351 -5.84 -1.13 35.62
C SER A 351 -4.40 -1.18 36.12
N ILE A 352 -3.50 -1.47 35.19
CA ILE A 352 -2.06 -1.49 35.37
C ILE A 352 -1.47 -0.55 34.35
N SER A 353 -0.74 0.48 34.76
CA SER A 353 -0.07 1.39 33.82
C SER A 353 1.44 1.18 33.89
N ILE A 354 2.03 0.95 32.74
CA ILE A 354 3.47 0.86 32.51
C ILE A 354 3.95 1.96 31.57
N ARG A 355 3.17 3.05 31.50
CA ARG A 355 3.45 4.23 30.65
C ARG A 355 4.82 4.82 30.92
N TYR A 356 5.24 4.83 32.16
CA TYR A 356 6.50 5.44 32.60
C TYR A 356 7.61 4.41 32.76
N LYS A 357 8.81 4.77 32.29
CA LYS A 357 9.98 3.88 32.34
C LYS A 357 10.28 3.41 33.77
N GLY A 358 10.35 2.09 33.97
CA GLY A 358 10.73 1.48 35.23
C GLY A 358 9.68 1.55 36.33
N GLN A 359 8.46 2.00 36.07
CA GLN A 359 7.38 2.10 37.03
C GLN A 359 6.17 1.27 36.58
N VAL A 360 5.54 0.60 37.54
CA VAL A 360 4.26 -0.09 37.37
C VAL A 360 3.26 0.54 38.35
N VAL A 361 2.24 1.18 37.84
CA VAL A 361 1.20 1.82 38.66
C VAL A 361 -0.06 0.98 38.57
N CYS A 362 -0.56 0.50 39.68
CA CYS A 362 -1.75 -0.34 39.78
C CYS A 362 -2.89 0.43 40.46
N ARG A 363 -4.12 0.27 39.92
CA ARG A 363 -5.35 0.88 40.46
C ARG A 363 -6.48 -0.13 40.50
#